data_811d03c9e92a5e009d6834cc9b56fb96
#
_entry.id   811d03c9e92a5e009d6834cc9b56fb96
#
_cell.length_a   1.000
_cell.length_b   1.000
_cell.length_c   1.000
_cell.angle_alpha   90.00
_cell.angle_beta   90.00
_cell.angle_gamma   90.00
#
_symmetry.space_group_name_H-M   'P 1'
#
loop_
_entity.id
_entity.type
_entity.pdbx_description
1 polymer ?
#
loop_
_entity_poly.entity_id
_entity_poly.type
_entity_poly.pdbx_seq_one_letter_code
_entity_poly.pdbx_strand_id
1 'polypeptide(L)'
;MTGIVYKSTGSWYSIKSQEGAFYECRIKGKFRIQGIKSTNPLAVGDCVDFELETSNNTETGVITTIHPRTNYIVRKSVNLSKQTHIIASNIDQVFLLITIDSPPTFTSFIDRFLATTEAYAIKAVLLFNKVDVNNETTQKIVQELSDLYEGIGYQCLSISAKTGIGSANGFPLVPTCLTNPLQNFIEGSSI
;
A
#
# COMPACT_ATOMS: atom_id res chain seq x y z
N MET A 1 13.99 -4.48 20.44
CA MET A 1 13.21 -5.37 19.55
C MET A 1 13.12 -4.73 18.18
N THR A 2 13.07 -5.53 17.11
CA THR A 2 12.89 -5.01 15.73
C THR A 2 11.54 -5.44 15.19
N GLY A 3 10.88 -4.57 14.42
CA GLY A 3 9.58 -4.84 13.83
C GLY A 3 9.25 -3.95 12.64
N ILE A 4 8.09 -4.20 12.02
CA ILE A 4 7.57 -3.48 10.87
C ILE A 4 6.33 -2.71 11.26
N VAL A 5 6.21 -1.46 10.81
CA VAL A 5 5.03 -0.62 11.03
C VAL A 5 3.89 -1.09 10.14
N TYR A 6 2.80 -1.55 10.74
CA TYR A 6 1.58 -2.00 10.04
C TYR A 6 0.48 -0.93 10.00
N LYS A 7 0.45 -0.04 11.01
CA LYS A 7 -0.55 1.02 11.10
C LYS A 7 0.07 2.28 11.68
N SER A 8 -0.32 3.43 11.14
CA SER A 8 0.09 4.76 11.61
C SER A 8 -1.15 5.62 11.83
N THR A 9 -1.40 6.03 13.06
CA THR A 9 -2.53 6.87 13.46
C THR A 9 -2.04 8.13 14.17
N GLY A 10 -1.32 8.98 13.44
CA GLY A 10 -0.79 10.23 13.96
C GLY A 10 0.35 10.04 14.98
N SER A 11 0.02 9.81 16.26
CA SER A 11 1.02 9.67 17.33
C SER A 11 1.31 8.20 17.72
N TRP A 12 0.49 7.25 17.28
CA TRP A 12 0.58 5.85 17.61
C TRP A 12 0.83 5.00 16.37
N TYR A 13 1.64 3.97 16.54
CA TYR A 13 2.07 3.04 15.50
C TYR A 13 1.87 1.62 15.98
N SER A 14 1.14 0.82 15.22
CA SER A 14 1.05 -0.61 15.48
C SER A 14 2.21 -1.30 14.75
N ILE A 15 3.10 -1.93 15.51
CA ILE A 15 4.31 -2.57 15.02
C ILE A 15 4.18 -4.08 15.21
N LYS A 16 4.44 -4.84 14.15
CA LYS A 16 4.54 -6.29 14.20
C LYS A 16 6.01 -6.66 14.41
N SER A 17 6.31 -7.33 15.51
CA SER A 17 7.67 -7.85 15.79
C SER A 17 8.03 -9.01 14.87
N GLN A 18 9.30 -9.37 14.82
CA GLN A 18 9.79 -10.55 14.09
C GLN A 18 9.16 -11.86 14.58
N GLU A 19 8.74 -11.92 15.83
CA GLU A 19 8.04 -13.06 16.43
C GLU A 19 6.53 -13.10 16.10
N GLY A 20 6.04 -12.09 15.38
CA GLY A 20 4.63 -11.99 14.93
C GLY A 20 3.69 -11.28 15.91
N ALA A 21 4.14 -10.86 17.07
CA ALA A 21 3.35 -10.11 18.06
C ALA A 21 3.18 -8.65 17.63
N PHE A 22 2.01 -8.06 17.95
CA PHE A 22 1.72 -6.66 17.71
C PHE A 22 1.89 -5.83 18.97
N TYR A 23 2.54 -4.68 18.83
CA TYR A 23 2.80 -3.71 19.89
C TYR A 23 2.35 -2.32 19.46
N GLU A 24 1.62 -1.63 20.33
CA GLU A 24 1.31 -0.21 20.15
C GLU A 24 2.50 0.62 20.62
N CYS A 25 3.08 1.38 19.70
CA CYS A 25 4.31 2.12 19.92
C CYS A 25 4.12 3.61 19.67
N ARG A 26 4.95 4.41 20.31
CA ARG A 26 5.06 5.86 20.11
C ARG A 26 6.49 6.26 19.79
N ILE A 27 6.67 7.42 19.17
CA ILE A 27 8.00 7.99 18.95
C ILE A 27 8.41 8.82 20.17
N LYS A 28 9.64 8.65 20.62
CA LYS A 28 10.22 9.48 21.69
C LYS A 28 10.39 10.92 21.19
N GLY A 29 9.94 11.91 21.98
CA GLY A 29 9.70 13.33 21.60
C GLY A 29 10.80 14.15 20.93
N LYS A 30 11.96 13.58 20.56
CA LYS A 30 13.05 14.25 19.84
C LYS A 30 13.46 13.57 18.54
N PHE A 31 12.67 12.65 18.02
CA PHE A 31 12.97 11.95 16.79
C PHE A 31 12.68 12.84 15.58
N ARG A 32 13.58 13.78 15.28
CA ARG A 32 13.64 14.46 13.99
C ARG A 32 14.50 13.61 13.07
N ILE A 33 13.87 12.91 12.15
CA ILE A 33 14.59 12.26 11.06
C ILE A 33 15.24 13.37 10.25
N GLN A 34 16.57 13.42 10.28
CA GLN A 34 17.34 14.36 9.45
C GLN A 34 17.01 14.09 7.98
N GLY A 35 16.44 15.07 7.29
CA GLY A 35 16.25 15.06 5.85
C GLY A 35 14.85 14.76 5.32
N ILE A 36 13.90 14.27 6.11
CA ILE A 36 12.54 14.03 5.66
C ILE A 36 11.61 15.17 6.09
N LYS A 37 11.25 16.05 5.13
CA LYS A 37 10.23 17.09 5.31
C LYS A 37 8.82 16.49 5.20
N SER A 38 8.51 15.46 6.00
CA SER A 38 7.19 14.85 6.07
C SER A 38 6.52 15.20 7.39
N THR A 39 5.22 15.42 7.38
CA THR A 39 4.40 15.63 8.57
C THR A 39 4.32 14.40 9.46
N ASN A 40 4.49 13.20 8.89
CA ASN A 40 4.59 11.96 9.63
C ASN A 40 5.96 11.31 9.36
N PRO A 41 6.82 11.18 10.39
CA PRO A 41 8.16 10.62 10.22
C PRO A 41 8.17 9.13 9.86
N LEU A 42 7.11 8.39 10.23
CA LEU A 42 6.96 6.96 9.98
C LEU A 42 5.81 6.68 9.04
N ALA A 43 6.05 5.75 8.12
CA ALA A 43 5.06 5.20 7.20
C ALA A 43 4.84 3.70 7.47
N VAL A 44 3.72 3.18 6.98
CA VAL A 44 3.49 1.74 6.94
C VAL A 44 4.59 1.08 6.10
N GLY A 45 5.12 -0.05 6.58
CA GLY A 45 6.25 -0.75 5.96
C GLY A 45 7.63 -0.33 6.49
N ASP A 46 7.74 0.73 7.30
CA ASP A 46 9.02 1.08 7.90
C ASP A 46 9.49 -0.01 8.86
N CYS A 47 10.78 -0.36 8.75
CA CYS A 47 11.46 -1.22 9.70
C CYS A 47 12.01 -0.35 10.84
N VAL A 48 11.73 -0.72 12.08
CA VAL A 48 12.06 0.08 13.26
C VAL A 48 12.59 -0.79 14.39
N ASP A 49 13.45 -0.20 15.24
CA ASP A 49 13.76 -0.76 16.54
C ASP A 49 12.92 -0.05 17.60
N PHE A 50 12.42 -0.81 18.57
CA PHE A 50 11.63 -0.30 19.67
C PHE A 50 11.94 -1.04 20.97
N GLU A 51 11.71 -0.35 22.08
CA GLU A 51 11.85 -0.86 23.43
C GLU A 51 10.49 -0.84 24.12
N LEU A 52 10.20 -1.83 24.98
CA LEU A 52 8.96 -1.87 25.75
C LEU A 52 9.13 -1.06 27.04
N GLU A 53 8.18 -0.18 27.29
CA GLU A 53 8.05 0.54 28.56
C GLU A 53 6.77 0.06 29.26
N THR A 54 6.89 -0.40 30.49
CA THR A 54 5.75 -0.76 31.34
C THR A 54 5.34 0.47 32.15
N SER A 55 4.19 1.03 31.84
CA SER A 55 3.61 2.13 32.60
C SER A 55 2.16 1.80 32.95
N ASN A 56 1.81 1.88 34.23
CA ASN A 56 0.44 1.64 34.72
C ASN A 56 -0.20 0.31 34.26
N ASN A 57 0.53 -0.80 34.32
CA ASN A 57 0.11 -2.13 33.86
C ASN A 57 -0.21 -2.27 32.36
N THR A 58 0.18 -1.28 31.54
CA THR A 58 0.10 -1.35 30.08
C THR A 58 1.51 -1.37 29.49
N GLU A 59 1.79 -2.36 28.66
CA GLU A 59 3.03 -2.42 27.87
C GLU A 59 2.84 -1.54 26.62
N THR A 60 3.68 -0.52 26.49
CA THR A 60 3.74 0.33 25.29
C THR A 60 5.16 0.33 24.75
N GLY A 61 5.29 0.28 23.41
CA GLY A 61 6.58 0.39 22.77
C GLY A 61 7.03 1.84 22.57
N VAL A 62 8.32 2.06 22.65
CA VAL A 62 8.96 3.34 22.29
C VAL A 62 9.93 3.09 21.15
N ILE A 63 9.67 3.73 20.01
CA ILE A 63 10.52 3.61 18.83
C ILE A 63 11.81 4.38 19.05
N THR A 64 12.93 3.67 18.92
CA THR A 64 14.28 4.19 19.15
C THR A 64 15.05 4.43 17.85
N THR A 65 14.80 3.64 16.80
CA THR A 65 15.51 3.73 15.51
C THR A 65 14.55 3.50 14.36
N ILE A 66 14.77 4.20 13.26
CA ILE A 66 14.11 3.94 11.97
C ILE A 66 15.18 3.54 10.98
N HIS A 67 15.04 2.35 10.40
CA HIS A 67 15.99 1.84 9.43
C HIS A 67 15.86 2.54 8.07
N PRO A 68 16.91 2.57 7.25
CA PRO A 68 16.84 3.11 5.89
C PRO A 68 15.78 2.38 5.06
N ARG A 69 15.03 3.14 4.28
CA ARG A 69 14.04 2.62 3.34
C ARG A 69 14.71 2.18 2.04
N THR A 70 14.30 1.04 1.49
CA THR A 70 14.71 0.59 0.15
C THR A 70 13.96 1.34 -0.94
N ASN A 71 12.66 1.55 -0.73
CA ASN A 71 11.78 2.32 -1.60
C ASN A 71 10.59 2.88 -0.80
N TYR A 72 9.78 3.71 -1.44
CA TYR A 72 8.57 4.27 -0.84
C TYR A 72 7.65 4.86 -1.91
N ILE A 73 6.36 4.96 -1.63
CA ILE A 73 5.38 5.69 -2.45
C ILE A 73 4.95 6.96 -1.72
N VAL A 74 4.93 8.06 -2.47
CA VAL A 74 4.49 9.37 -1.97
C VAL A 74 3.18 9.81 -2.58
N ARG A 75 2.38 10.49 -1.78
CA ARG A 75 1.24 11.27 -2.24
C ARG A 75 1.56 12.75 -2.13
N LYS A 76 1.40 13.48 -3.23
CA LYS A 76 1.54 14.93 -3.22
C LYS A 76 0.33 15.54 -2.51
N SER A 77 0.54 16.33 -1.46
CA SER A 77 -0.55 17.04 -0.81
C SER A 77 -1.09 18.14 -1.73
N VAL A 78 -2.42 18.18 -1.90
CA VAL A 78 -3.09 19.19 -2.75
C VAL A 78 -3.02 20.59 -2.12
N ASN A 79 -2.99 20.66 -0.79
CA ASN A 79 -3.10 21.92 -0.04
C ASN A 79 -1.77 22.47 0.52
N LEU A 80 -0.71 21.68 0.51
CA LEU A 80 0.60 22.08 1.03
C LEU A 80 1.65 21.79 -0.03
N SER A 81 1.90 22.75 -0.90
CA SER A 81 2.75 22.65 -2.10
C SER A 81 4.20 22.20 -1.86
N LYS A 82 4.62 21.99 -0.62
CA LYS A 82 5.99 21.60 -0.25
C LYS A 82 6.10 20.34 0.61
N GLN A 83 4.99 19.69 0.98
CA GLN A 83 5.02 18.50 1.82
C GLN A 83 4.56 17.27 1.04
N THR A 84 5.44 16.28 0.97
CA THR A 84 5.13 14.96 0.44
C THR A 84 4.76 14.03 1.59
N HIS A 85 3.62 13.34 1.47
CA HIS A 85 3.25 12.28 2.39
C HIS A 85 3.71 10.94 1.86
N ILE A 86 4.55 10.25 2.61
CA ILE A 86 4.89 8.86 2.33
C ILE A 86 3.69 8.02 2.77
N ILE A 87 3.12 7.28 1.81
CA ILE A 87 1.96 6.40 2.05
C ILE A 87 2.44 5.08 2.62
N ALA A 88 3.46 4.49 2.00
CA ALA A 88 4.06 3.24 2.41
C ALA A 88 5.53 3.19 1.98
N SER A 89 6.33 2.35 2.64
CA SER A 89 7.77 2.15 2.39
C SER A 89 8.11 0.66 2.35
N ASN A 90 9.29 0.33 1.83
CA ASN A 90 9.80 -1.03 1.72
C ASN A 90 8.79 -1.97 1.03
N ILE A 91 8.31 -1.52 -0.13
CA ILE A 91 7.23 -2.16 -0.88
C ILE A 91 7.85 -3.12 -1.89
N ASP A 92 7.49 -4.40 -1.83
CA ASP A 92 7.92 -5.42 -2.78
C ASP A 92 7.09 -5.38 -4.07
N GLN A 93 5.77 -5.11 -3.92
CA GLN A 93 4.83 -5.13 -5.02
C GLN A 93 3.62 -4.23 -4.72
N VAL A 94 3.08 -3.61 -5.76
CA VAL A 94 1.83 -2.85 -5.71
C VAL A 94 0.79 -3.43 -6.66
N PHE A 95 -0.47 -3.32 -6.28
CA PHE A 95 -1.60 -3.70 -7.10
C PHE A 95 -2.42 -2.46 -7.43
N LEU A 96 -2.63 -2.20 -8.73
CA LEU A 96 -3.52 -1.15 -9.18
C LEU A 96 -4.88 -1.75 -9.56
N LEU A 97 -5.90 -1.40 -8.79
CA LEU A 97 -7.27 -1.81 -9.06
C LEU A 97 -7.88 -0.90 -10.13
N ILE A 98 -8.25 -1.48 -11.26
CA ILE A 98 -8.79 -0.78 -12.44
C ILE A 98 -10.23 -1.22 -12.66
N THR A 99 -11.11 -0.25 -12.93
CA THR A 99 -12.47 -0.50 -13.39
C THR A 99 -12.71 0.27 -14.68
N ILE A 100 -13.35 -0.38 -15.65
CA ILE A 100 -13.66 0.26 -16.95
C ILE A 100 -14.85 1.19 -16.83
N ASP A 101 -15.80 0.79 -15.98
CA ASP A 101 -17.01 1.54 -15.72
C ASP A 101 -17.33 1.60 -14.23
N SER A 102 -18.05 2.63 -13.79
CA SER A 102 -18.69 2.79 -12.47
C SER A 102 -17.79 2.59 -11.23
N PRO A 103 -16.84 3.48 -10.97
CA PRO A 103 -16.32 4.60 -11.75
C PRO A 103 -15.24 4.17 -12.74
N PRO A 104 -15.04 4.90 -13.85
CA PRO A 104 -14.00 4.58 -14.82
C PRO A 104 -12.61 4.98 -14.29
N THR A 105 -11.63 4.11 -14.53
CA THR A 105 -10.21 4.40 -14.33
C THR A 105 -9.61 4.83 -15.67
N PHE A 106 -9.18 6.10 -15.77
CA PHE A 106 -8.61 6.62 -17.01
C PHE A 106 -7.18 6.10 -17.24
N THR A 107 -6.84 5.81 -18.50
CA THR A 107 -5.50 5.36 -18.90
C THR A 107 -4.39 6.32 -18.45
N SER A 108 -4.64 7.63 -18.52
CA SER A 108 -3.69 8.64 -18.01
C SER A 108 -3.40 8.53 -16.52
N PHE A 109 -4.29 7.93 -15.72
CA PHE A 109 -4.03 7.63 -14.32
C PHE A 109 -3.18 6.36 -14.20
N ILE A 110 -3.48 5.33 -14.99
CA ILE A 110 -2.71 4.07 -15.02
C ILE A 110 -1.25 4.38 -15.40
N ASP A 111 -1.05 5.12 -16.49
CA ASP A 111 0.29 5.48 -17.00
C ASP A 111 1.11 6.27 -15.97
N ARG A 112 0.50 7.25 -15.30
CA ARG A 112 1.18 8.01 -14.23
C ARG A 112 1.50 7.16 -13.02
N PHE A 113 0.62 6.22 -12.68
CA PHE A 113 0.87 5.29 -11.59
C PHE A 113 2.06 4.40 -11.93
N LEU A 114 2.07 3.78 -13.12
CA LEU A 114 3.16 2.93 -13.59
C LEU A 114 4.49 3.69 -13.67
N ALA A 115 4.50 4.90 -14.21
CA ALA A 115 5.70 5.74 -14.24
C ALA A 115 6.22 6.04 -12.82
N THR A 116 5.33 6.19 -11.84
CA THR A 116 5.72 6.37 -10.44
C THR A 116 6.32 5.10 -9.86
N THR A 117 5.73 3.93 -10.12
CA THR A 117 6.25 2.65 -9.61
C THR A 117 7.61 2.32 -10.20
N GLU A 118 7.83 2.59 -11.48
CA GLU A 118 9.13 2.46 -12.14
C GLU A 118 10.18 3.38 -11.50
N ALA A 119 9.83 4.65 -11.26
CA ALA A 119 10.74 5.62 -10.65
C ALA A 119 11.22 5.21 -9.25
N TYR A 120 10.43 4.42 -8.54
CA TYR A 120 10.77 3.89 -7.21
C TYR A 120 11.18 2.42 -7.21
N ALA A 121 11.37 1.80 -8.37
CA ALA A 121 11.72 0.39 -8.56
C ALA A 121 10.76 -0.56 -7.82
N ILE A 122 9.45 -0.31 -7.93
CA ILE A 122 8.40 -1.11 -7.32
C ILE A 122 7.65 -1.88 -8.40
N LYS A 123 7.58 -3.20 -8.25
CA LYS A 123 6.83 -4.07 -9.18
C LYS A 123 5.34 -3.77 -9.12
N ALA A 124 4.72 -3.49 -10.27
CA ALA A 124 3.28 -3.23 -10.38
C ALA A 124 2.54 -4.39 -11.05
N VAL A 125 1.33 -4.66 -10.57
CA VAL A 125 0.36 -5.59 -11.18
C VAL A 125 -0.95 -4.85 -11.39
N LEU A 126 -1.53 -4.96 -12.58
CA LEU A 126 -2.80 -4.34 -12.94
C LEU A 126 -3.94 -5.34 -12.72
N LEU A 127 -4.93 -4.94 -11.92
CA LEU A 127 -6.10 -5.77 -11.60
C LEU A 127 -7.35 -5.15 -12.23
N PHE A 128 -7.82 -5.73 -13.33
CA PHE A 128 -9.08 -5.34 -13.97
C PHE A 128 -10.24 -5.96 -13.20
N ASN A 129 -10.90 -5.14 -12.38
CA ASN A 129 -11.95 -5.57 -11.47
C ASN A 129 -13.34 -5.42 -12.10
N LYS A 130 -14.33 -6.07 -11.48
CA LYS A 130 -15.74 -6.09 -11.86
C LYS A 130 -16.02 -6.85 -13.16
N VAL A 131 -15.23 -7.88 -13.48
CA VAL A 131 -15.44 -8.69 -14.70
C VAL A 131 -16.80 -9.41 -14.71
N ASP A 132 -17.45 -9.56 -13.54
CA ASP A 132 -18.77 -10.16 -13.37
C ASP A 132 -19.91 -9.32 -13.96
N VAL A 133 -19.70 -8.00 -14.10
CA VAL A 133 -20.72 -7.06 -14.63
C VAL A 133 -20.34 -6.46 -15.98
N ASN A 134 -19.20 -6.86 -16.55
CA ASN A 134 -18.75 -6.37 -17.85
C ASN A 134 -19.65 -6.89 -18.98
N ASN A 135 -20.11 -5.97 -19.84
CA ASN A 135 -20.75 -6.30 -21.11
C ASN A 135 -19.69 -6.55 -22.21
N GLU A 136 -20.10 -6.94 -23.41
CA GLU A 136 -19.19 -7.24 -24.53
C GLU A 136 -18.26 -6.06 -24.87
N THR A 137 -18.74 -4.82 -24.76
CA THR A 137 -17.94 -3.63 -25.05
C THR A 137 -16.86 -3.44 -23.99
N THR A 138 -17.21 -3.54 -22.72
CA THR A 138 -16.23 -3.39 -21.61
C THR A 138 -15.24 -4.55 -21.58
N GLN A 139 -15.66 -5.77 -21.95
CA GLN A 139 -14.75 -6.92 -22.07
C GLN A 139 -13.69 -6.68 -23.17
N LYS A 140 -14.08 -6.15 -24.33
CA LYS A 140 -13.13 -5.79 -25.39
C LYS A 140 -12.12 -4.74 -24.92
N ILE A 141 -12.58 -3.70 -24.21
CA ILE A 141 -11.69 -2.67 -23.65
C ILE A 141 -10.71 -3.28 -22.64
N VAL A 142 -11.18 -4.18 -21.77
CA VAL A 142 -10.29 -4.90 -20.81
C VAL A 142 -9.24 -5.68 -21.57
N GLN A 143 -9.62 -6.41 -22.63
CA GLN A 143 -8.68 -7.19 -23.42
C GLN A 143 -7.65 -6.30 -24.12
N GLU A 144 -8.08 -5.23 -24.79
CA GLU A 144 -7.19 -4.28 -25.48
C GLU A 144 -6.18 -3.63 -24.49
N LEU A 145 -6.64 -3.23 -23.31
CA LEU A 145 -5.76 -2.66 -22.29
C LEU A 145 -4.81 -3.70 -21.69
N SER A 146 -5.28 -4.94 -21.47
CA SER A 146 -4.44 -6.03 -21.00
C SER A 146 -3.34 -6.33 -21.99
N ASP A 147 -3.68 -6.50 -23.28
CA ASP A 147 -2.71 -6.76 -24.35
C ASP A 147 -1.67 -5.63 -24.46
N LEU A 148 -2.11 -4.37 -24.32
CA LEU A 148 -1.24 -3.20 -24.34
C LEU A 148 -0.23 -3.23 -23.17
N TYR A 149 -0.71 -3.40 -21.93
CA TYR A 149 0.16 -3.34 -20.76
C TYR A 149 1.01 -4.59 -20.59
N GLU A 150 0.52 -5.77 -20.97
CA GLU A 150 1.32 -7.00 -21.03
C GLU A 150 2.41 -6.91 -22.11
N GLY A 151 2.11 -6.30 -23.26
CA GLY A 151 3.07 -6.04 -24.32
C GLY A 151 4.26 -5.19 -23.91
N ILE A 152 4.12 -4.35 -22.88
CA ILE A 152 5.19 -3.53 -22.30
C ILE A 152 5.73 -4.08 -20.97
N GLY A 153 5.32 -5.30 -20.57
CA GLY A 153 5.92 -6.07 -19.49
C GLY A 153 5.21 -6.04 -18.15
N TYR A 154 4.01 -5.46 -18.05
CA TYR A 154 3.23 -5.50 -16.82
C TYR A 154 2.35 -6.75 -16.75
N GLN A 155 2.18 -7.28 -15.56
CA GLN A 155 1.23 -8.37 -15.32
C GLN A 155 -0.19 -7.79 -15.21
N CYS A 156 -1.13 -8.35 -15.99
CA CYS A 156 -2.55 -7.99 -15.94
C CYS A 156 -3.39 -9.20 -15.48
N LEU A 157 -4.35 -8.94 -14.60
CA LEU A 157 -5.25 -9.96 -14.07
C LEU A 157 -6.68 -9.45 -14.09
N SER A 158 -7.59 -10.27 -14.58
CA SER A 158 -9.03 -10.01 -14.58
C SER A 158 -9.66 -10.63 -13.34
N ILE A 159 -10.32 -9.81 -12.51
CA ILE A 159 -10.87 -10.23 -11.23
C ILE A 159 -12.30 -9.71 -11.01
N SER A 160 -13.02 -10.35 -10.11
CA SER A 160 -14.21 -9.78 -9.48
C SER A 160 -14.09 -9.90 -7.96
N ALA A 161 -13.89 -8.78 -7.30
CA ALA A 161 -13.83 -8.73 -5.84
C ALA A 161 -15.17 -9.15 -5.20
N LYS A 162 -16.30 -8.96 -5.91
CA LYS A 162 -17.65 -9.32 -5.45
C LYS A 162 -17.91 -10.83 -5.48
N THR A 163 -17.48 -11.49 -6.55
CA THR A 163 -17.79 -12.92 -6.79
C THR A 163 -16.62 -13.85 -6.46
N GLY A 164 -15.43 -13.29 -6.23
CA GLY A 164 -14.21 -14.07 -6.02
C GLY A 164 -13.57 -14.61 -7.30
N ILE A 165 -14.10 -14.28 -8.48
CA ILE A 165 -13.51 -14.69 -9.77
C ILE A 165 -12.10 -14.09 -9.87
N GLY A 166 -11.13 -14.91 -10.31
CA GLY A 166 -9.74 -14.51 -10.47
C GLY A 166 -8.93 -14.40 -9.17
N SER A 167 -9.58 -14.47 -7.99
CA SER A 167 -8.90 -14.37 -6.70
C SER A 167 -8.33 -15.70 -6.19
N ALA A 168 -8.86 -16.85 -6.63
CA ALA A 168 -8.53 -18.16 -6.05
C ALA A 168 -7.43 -18.93 -6.78
N ASN A 169 -7.12 -18.65 -8.06
CA ASN A 169 -6.29 -19.53 -8.89
C ASN A 169 -5.05 -18.87 -9.52
N GLY A 170 -4.67 -17.67 -9.14
CA GLY A 170 -3.59 -16.99 -9.83
C GLY A 170 -2.72 -16.03 -9.03
N PHE A 171 -2.89 -15.98 -7.71
CA PHE A 171 -2.01 -15.20 -6.84
C PHE A 171 -0.98 -16.09 -6.14
N PRO A 172 0.07 -16.56 -6.83
CA PRO A 172 1.16 -17.26 -6.14
C PRO A 172 1.94 -16.32 -5.22
N LEU A 173 1.59 -15.03 -5.17
CA LEU A 173 2.37 -13.99 -4.50
C LEU A 173 1.54 -12.91 -3.79
N VAL A 174 0.27 -13.15 -3.46
CA VAL A 174 -0.34 -12.37 -2.39
C VAL A 174 0.13 -13.01 -1.10
N PRO A 175 1.13 -12.44 -0.39
CA PRO A 175 1.43 -12.91 0.95
C PRO A 175 0.12 -12.92 1.72
N THR A 176 -0.11 -13.92 2.55
CA THR A 176 -1.32 -14.09 3.39
C THR A 176 -1.62 -12.85 4.26
N CYS A 177 -0.72 -11.85 4.27
CA CYS A 177 -0.93 -10.54 4.90
C CYS A 177 -1.90 -9.63 4.14
N LEU A 178 -2.27 -9.91 2.87
CA LEU A 178 -3.20 -9.09 2.08
C LEU A 178 -4.65 -9.61 2.06
N THR A 179 -4.94 -10.75 2.69
CA THR A 179 -6.33 -11.22 2.80
C THR A 179 -7.18 -10.39 3.76
N ASN A 180 -6.57 -9.57 4.63
CA ASN A 180 -7.28 -8.66 5.54
C ASN A 180 -7.28 -7.17 5.14
N PRO A 181 -6.27 -6.60 4.43
CA PRO A 181 -6.31 -5.18 4.07
C PRO A 181 -7.26 -4.84 2.93
N LEU A 182 -7.58 -5.79 2.02
CA LEU A 182 -8.54 -5.53 0.92
C LEU A 182 -9.96 -5.31 1.45
N GLN A 183 -10.34 -5.97 2.54
CA GLN A 183 -11.64 -5.77 3.18
C GLN A 183 -11.73 -4.37 3.82
N ASN A 184 -10.66 -3.89 4.45
CA ASN A 184 -10.60 -2.55 5.03
C ASN A 184 -10.47 -1.42 4.00
N PHE A 185 -9.98 -1.71 2.78
CA PHE A 185 -9.87 -0.71 1.71
C PHE A 185 -11.20 -0.51 0.97
N ILE A 186 -12.06 -1.54 0.94
CA ILE A 186 -13.41 -1.48 0.33
C ILE A 186 -14.37 -0.71 1.23
N GLU A 187 -14.24 -0.82 2.56
CA GLU A 187 -15.08 -0.10 3.53
C GLU A 187 -14.73 1.39 3.70
N GLY A 188 -13.51 1.79 3.31
CA GLY A 188 -13.04 3.20 3.39
C GLY A 188 -13.39 4.08 2.18
N SER A 189 -14.02 3.55 1.13
CA SER A 189 -14.36 4.29 -0.11
C SER A 189 -15.80 4.83 -0.13
N SER A 190 -16.49 4.85 1.00
CA SER A 190 -17.83 5.46 1.14
C SER A 190 -17.70 6.79 1.87
N ILE A 191 -17.12 7.81 1.18
CA ILE A 191 -17.37 9.25 1.41
C ILE A 191 -17.10 9.98 0.10
#